data_cdfe19df3a87e28e6a2ae2cc7bde62ae
#
_entry.id   cdfe19df3a87e28e6a2ae2cc7bde62ae
#
_cell.length_a   1.000
_cell.length_b   1.000
_cell.length_c   1.000
_cell.angle_alpha   90.00
_cell.angle_beta   90.00
_cell.angle_gamma   90.00
#
_symmetry.space_group_name_H-M   'P 1'
#
loop_
_entity.id
_entity.type
_entity.pdbx_description
1 polymer ?
#
loop_
_entity_poly.entity_id
_entity_poly.type
_entity_poly.pdbx_seq_one_letter_code
_entity_poly.pdbx_strand_id
1 'polypeptide(L)'
;LVLDFGSQYAQLIARRVRELNIFCEIFPFDKIPADLSSYKAVILGGSPASVRSEQVLHPDLSEIRGKKPLLAVCYGAQYLAHFSGGEVAASNTREYGRANLSFIKENEIFLEGVSENSQVWMSHSDSIKQLPTNGVKIASTKDVENAAYKIEGETTYAIQFHPEVYHSTDGKQMLENFLVKIAKVEQTFTPNAFVEEVIAEMKAKIGNDKVVLGLS
;
A
#
# COMPACT_ATOMS: atom_id res chain seq x y z
N LEU A 1 -7.88 -5.31 1.91
CA LEU A 1 -8.48 -3.99 1.70
C LEU A 1 -7.41 -3.02 1.19
N VAL A 2 -7.69 -2.27 0.13
CA VAL A 2 -6.84 -1.16 -0.37
C VAL A 2 -7.60 0.15 -0.12
N LEU A 3 -7.00 1.09 0.60
CA LEU A 3 -7.56 2.42 0.81
C LEU A 3 -6.99 3.39 -0.21
N ASP A 4 -7.89 4.01 -1.00
CA ASP A 4 -7.56 4.97 -2.05
C ASP A 4 -7.63 6.40 -1.52
N PHE A 5 -6.53 7.12 -1.64
CA PHE A 5 -6.40 8.54 -1.30
C PHE A 5 -6.41 9.44 -2.54
N GLY A 6 -7.03 8.99 -3.62
CA GLY A 6 -7.14 9.74 -4.86
C GLY A 6 -5.93 9.62 -5.78
N SER A 7 -5.11 8.58 -5.61
CA SER A 7 -3.96 8.31 -6.46
C SER A 7 -4.34 7.44 -7.65
N GLN A 8 -3.80 7.76 -8.83
CA GLN A 8 -3.86 6.88 -9.99
C GLN A 8 -3.27 5.47 -9.75
N TYR A 9 -2.51 5.28 -8.67
CA TYR A 9 -1.82 4.03 -8.37
C TYR A 9 -2.65 3.03 -7.54
N ALA A 10 -3.78 3.43 -6.94
CA ALA A 10 -4.62 2.53 -6.14
C ALA A 10 -5.08 1.29 -6.95
N GLN A 11 -5.53 1.51 -8.19
CA GLN A 11 -5.90 0.42 -9.11
C GLN A 11 -4.71 -0.48 -9.46
N LEU A 12 -3.51 0.10 -9.56
CA LEU A 12 -2.31 -0.66 -9.85
C LEU A 12 -1.87 -1.54 -8.66
N ILE A 13 -2.00 -1.01 -7.43
CA ILE A 13 -1.81 -1.82 -6.21
C ILE A 13 -2.76 -3.02 -6.23
N ALA A 14 -4.07 -2.78 -6.45
CA ALA A 14 -5.05 -3.85 -6.50
C ALA A 14 -4.77 -4.87 -7.60
N ARG A 15 -4.33 -4.42 -8.77
CA ARG A 15 -3.90 -5.30 -9.86
C ARG A 15 -2.74 -6.20 -9.43
N ARG A 16 -1.70 -5.65 -8.79
CA ARG A 16 -0.56 -6.43 -8.29
C ARG A 16 -0.96 -7.45 -7.23
N VAL A 17 -1.89 -7.08 -6.33
CA VAL A 17 -2.44 -8.01 -5.34
C VAL A 17 -3.15 -9.17 -6.02
N ARG A 18 -4.00 -8.90 -7.03
CA ARG A 18 -4.70 -9.94 -7.80
C ARG A 18 -3.75 -10.82 -8.64
N GLU A 19 -2.66 -10.27 -9.15
CA GLU A 19 -1.59 -11.03 -9.83
C GLU A 19 -0.86 -12.00 -8.89
N LEU A 20 -1.00 -11.85 -7.58
CA LEU A 20 -0.58 -12.81 -6.55
C LEU A 20 -1.69 -13.81 -6.18
N ASN A 21 -2.76 -13.90 -6.95
CA ASN A 21 -3.94 -14.73 -6.67
C ASN A 21 -4.60 -14.40 -5.32
N ILE A 22 -4.64 -13.13 -4.95
CA ILE A 22 -5.27 -12.63 -3.73
C ILE A 22 -6.42 -11.70 -4.12
N PHE A 23 -7.61 -11.95 -3.55
CA PHE A 23 -8.74 -11.05 -3.68
C PHE A 23 -8.48 -9.73 -2.95
N CYS A 24 -8.86 -8.61 -3.56
CA CYS A 24 -8.83 -7.30 -2.90
C CYS A 24 -9.94 -6.39 -3.42
N GLU A 25 -10.39 -5.53 -2.54
CA GLU A 25 -11.31 -4.44 -2.81
C GLU A 25 -10.65 -3.10 -2.55
N ILE A 26 -11.10 -2.08 -3.29
CA ILE A 26 -10.63 -0.71 -3.15
C ILE A 26 -11.76 0.12 -2.58
N PHE A 27 -11.49 0.83 -1.49
CA PHE A 27 -12.43 1.79 -0.92
C PHE A 27 -11.77 3.15 -0.79
N PRO A 28 -12.53 4.25 -0.94
CA PRO A 28 -12.04 5.57 -0.59
C PRO A 28 -11.61 5.61 0.89
N PHE A 29 -10.58 6.38 1.19
CA PHE A 29 -10.00 6.47 2.53
C PHE A 29 -11.00 6.91 3.61
N ASP A 30 -12.05 7.63 3.22
CA ASP A 30 -13.14 8.17 4.06
C ASP A 30 -14.38 7.27 4.10
N LYS A 31 -14.36 6.12 3.39
CA LYS A 31 -15.48 5.16 3.31
C LYS A 31 -15.02 3.74 3.64
N ILE A 32 -14.29 3.61 4.75
CA ILE A 32 -13.81 2.32 5.22
C ILE A 32 -15.03 1.45 5.62
N PRO A 33 -15.10 0.18 5.18
CA PRO A 33 -16.18 -0.71 5.59
C PRO A 33 -16.27 -0.82 7.12
N ALA A 34 -17.48 -0.78 7.66
CA ALA A 34 -17.71 -0.91 9.10
C ALA A 34 -17.31 -2.31 9.62
N ASP A 35 -17.48 -3.35 8.80
CA ASP A 35 -17.01 -4.69 9.10
C ASP A 35 -15.71 -4.99 8.35
N LEU A 36 -14.64 -5.12 9.09
CA LEU A 36 -13.32 -5.48 8.58
C LEU A 36 -12.94 -6.94 8.83
N SER A 37 -13.85 -7.78 9.32
CA SER A 37 -13.56 -9.15 9.74
C SER A 37 -13.03 -10.02 8.59
N SER A 38 -13.53 -9.82 7.37
CA SER A 38 -13.11 -10.54 6.15
C SER A 38 -11.75 -10.10 5.61
N TYR A 39 -11.26 -8.92 5.98
CA TYR A 39 -9.98 -8.40 5.49
C TYR A 39 -8.82 -8.82 6.39
N LYS A 40 -7.92 -9.64 5.88
CA LYS A 40 -6.72 -10.10 6.60
C LYS A 40 -5.59 -9.08 6.61
N ALA A 41 -5.57 -8.13 5.68
CA ALA A 41 -4.57 -7.08 5.57
C ALA A 41 -5.16 -5.80 4.99
N VAL A 42 -4.52 -4.67 5.28
CA VAL A 42 -4.87 -3.36 4.73
C VAL A 42 -3.65 -2.73 4.06
N ILE A 43 -3.88 -2.09 2.90
CA ILE A 43 -2.86 -1.29 2.22
C ILE A 43 -3.37 0.15 2.13
N LEU A 44 -2.61 1.10 2.65
CA LEU A 44 -2.83 2.53 2.43
C LEU A 44 -2.12 2.93 1.15
N GLY A 45 -2.84 3.49 0.19
CA GLY A 45 -2.29 3.95 -1.07
C GLY A 45 -1.56 5.28 -0.99
N GLY A 46 -1.07 5.72 -2.14
CA GLY A 46 -0.52 7.06 -2.33
C GLY A 46 -1.61 8.13 -2.51
N SER A 47 -1.19 9.39 -2.52
CA SER A 47 -2.02 10.56 -2.84
C SER A 47 -1.17 11.64 -3.52
N PRO A 48 -1.76 12.48 -4.38
CA PRO A 48 -1.10 13.72 -4.83
C PRO A 48 -1.10 14.81 -3.74
N ALA A 49 -1.87 14.64 -2.65
CA ALA A 49 -1.91 15.56 -1.52
C ALA A 49 -0.64 15.48 -0.66
N SER A 50 -0.40 16.50 0.16
CA SER A 50 0.66 16.50 1.18
C SER A 50 0.06 16.37 2.57
N VAL A 51 0.69 15.57 3.42
CA VAL A 51 0.31 15.46 4.85
C VAL A 51 0.58 16.75 5.64
N ARG A 52 1.28 17.72 5.03
CA ARG A 52 1.58 19.03 5.60
C ARG A 52 0.59 20.12 5.17
N SER A 53 -0.36 19.80 4.30
CA SER A 53 -1.40 20.72 3.85
C SER A 53 -2.46 20.94 4.95
N GLU A 54 -3.21 22.04 4.85
CA GLU A 54 -4.34 22.28 5.74
C GLU A 54 -5.48 21.27 5.52
N GLN A 55 -5.57 20.70 4.32
CA GLN A 55 -6.58 19.71 3.92
C GLN A 55 -5.96 18.30 3.89
N VAL A 56 -5.55 17.82 5.05
CA VAL A 56 -5.02 16.46 5.17
C VAL A 56 -6.14 15.43 5.03
N LEU A 57 -5.87 14.36 4.29
CA LEU A 57 -6.79 13.23 4.16
C LEU A 57 -6.63 12.31 5.38
N HIS A 58 -7.61 12.33 6.29
CA HIS A 58 -7.60 11.56 7.54
C HIS A 58 -8.46 10.30 7.43
N PRO A 59 -7.89 9.11 7.26
CA PRO A 59 -8.62 7.86 7.42
C PRO A 59 -8.82 7.56 8.92
N ASP A 60 -9.93 6.93 9.27
CA ASP A 60 -10.09 6.33 10.59
C ASP A 60 -9.37 4.97 10.63
N LEU A 61 -8.20 4.92 11.24
CA LEU A 61 -7.39 3.72 11.37
C LEU A 61 -7.56 3.01 12.73
N SER A 62 -8.53 3.40 13.55
CA SER A 62 -8.72 2.87 14.91
C SER A 62 -8.98 1.36 14.95
N GLU A 63 -9.65 0.81 13.92
CA GLU A 63 -9.90 -0.62 13.78
C GLU A 63 -8.85 -1.35 12.91
N ILE A 64 -7.82 -0.66 12.45
CA ILE A 64 -6.80 -1.18 11.54
C ILE A 64 -5.45 -1.23 12.23
N ARG A 65 -4.96 -0.08 12.72
CA ARG A 65 -3.61 0.06 13.26
C ARG A 65 -3.43 -0.77 14.55
N GLY A 66 -2.38 -1.58 14.58
CA GLY A 66 -2.10 -2.50 15.69
C GLY A 66 -3.05 -3.71 15.79
N LYS A 67 -4.11 -3.77 14.96
CA LYS A 67 -5.10 -4.84 14.94
C LYS A 67 -5.01 -5.72 13.70
N LYS A 68 -4.57 -5.15 12.58
CA LYS A 68 -4.41 -5.83 11.30
C LYS A 68 -3.03 -5.56 10.70
N PRO A 69 -2.47 -6.51 9.94
CA PRO A 69 -1.31 -6.23 9.11
C PRO A 69 -1.57 -5.04 8.19
N LEU A 70 -0.69 -4.04 8.24
CA LEU A 70 -0.82 -2.77 7.55
C LEU A 70 0.42 -2.47 6.72
N LEU A 71 0.23 -2.24 5.41
CA LEU A 71 1.26 -1.69 4.52
C LEU A 71 0.86 -0.28 4.09
N ALA A 72 1.72 0.68 4.31
CA ALA A 72 1.52 2.06 3.90
C ALA A 72 2.48 2.42 2.77
N VAL A 73 1.93 2.92 1.65
CA VAL A 73 2.67 3.26 0.43
C VAL A 73 2.64 4.76 0.20
N CYS A 74 3.81 5.36 0.00
CA CYS A 74 4.02 6.77 -0.35
C CYS A 74 3.31 7.73 0.61
N TYR A 75 2.16 8.30 0.24
CA TYR A 75 1.36 9.15 1.12
C TYR A 75 0.97 8.42 2.42
N GLY A 76 0.54 7.17 2.33
CA GLY A 76 0.22 6.37 3.51
C GLY A 76 1.39 6.27 4.49
N ALA A 77 2.61 6.09 3.98
CA ALA A 77 3.82 6.06 4.81
C ALA A 77 4.11 7.41 5.47
N GLN A 78 3.96 8.51 4.71
CA GLN A 78 4.10 9.87 5.25
C GLN A 78 3.03 10.17 6.30
N TYR A 79 1.78 9.75 6.04
CA TYR A 79 0.66 9.89 6.98
C TYR A 79 0.98 9.21 8.32
N LEU A 80 1.38 7.94 8.28
CA LEU A 80 1.74 7.21 9.51
C LEU A 80 2.91 7.89 10.24
N ALA A 81 3.95 8.33 9.53
CA ALA A 81 5.07 9.01 10.14
C ALA A 81 4.64 10.31 10.83
N HIS A 82 3.90 11.17 10.09
CA HIS A 82 3.50 12.50 10.58
C HIS A 82 2.58 12.43 11.80
N PHE A 83 1.57 11.54 11.77
CA PHE A 83 0.59 11.42 12.85
C PHE A 83 0.98 10.45 13.98
N SER A 84 2.22 9.96 13.96
CA SER A 84 2.75 9.05 15.00
C SER A 84 4.05 9.55 15.63
N GLY A 85 4.26 10.86 15.63
CA GLY A 85 5.40 11.51 16.30
C GLY A 85 6.68 11.57 15.46
N GLY A 86 6.60 11.28 14.15
CA GLY A 86 7.67 11.51 13.19
C GLY A 86 7.59 12.88 12.53
N GLU A 87 8.50 13.15 11.60
CA GLU A 87 8.57 14.41 10.86
C GLU A 87 8.56 14.15 9.36
N VAL A 88 7.69 14.86 8.65
CA VAL A 88 7.63 14.90 7.20
C VAL A 88 7.89 16.34 6.75
N ALA A 89 8.86 16.53 5.88
CA ALA A 89 9.22 17.83 5.35
C ALA A 89 9.33 17.79 3.82
N ALA A 90 9.28 18.98 3.19
CA ALA A 90 9.55 19.07 1.76
C ALA A 90 10.91 18.47 1.45
N SER A 91 11.00 17.67 0.41
CA SER A 91 12.29 17.20 -0.08
C SER A 91 13.06 18.36 -0.73
N ASN A 92 14.36 18.45 -0.45
CA ASN A 92 15.25 19.42 -1.09
C ASN A 92 15.47 19.10 -2.57
N THR A 93 15.25 17.85 -2.96
CA THR A 93 15.29 17.36 -4.33
C THR A 93 13.93 16.75 -4.65
N ARG A 94 13.38 17.06 -5.84
CA ARG A 94 12.16 16.37 -6.29
C ARG A 94 12.49 14.92 -6.53
N GLU A 95 12.02 14.04 -5.65
CA GLU A 95 12.27 12.62 -5.70
C GLU A 95 11.23 11.97 -6.63
N TYR A 96 11.46 12.14 -7.93
CA TYR A 96 10.65 11.54 -8.98
C TYR A 96 11.52 10.67 -9.89
N GLY A 97 11.10 9.43 -10.08
CA GLY A 97 11.78 8.52 -10.99
C GLY A 97 12.48 7.36 -10.28
N ARG A 98 13.54 6.89 -10.91
CA ARG A 98 14.28 5.70 -10.47
C ARG A 98 15.26 6.05 -9.35
N ALA A 99 15.24 5.25 -8.30
CA ALA A 99 16.25 5.25 -7.25
C ALA A 99 16.65 3.79 -6.95
N ASN A 100 17.81 3.59 -6.35
CA ASN A 100 18.26 2.26 -5.95
C ASN A 100 18.34 2.19 -4.44
N LEU A 101 17.93 1.06 -3.87
CA LEU A 101 18.11 0.81 -2.44
C LEU A 101 19.60 0.72 -2.13
N SER A 102 20.08 1.55 -1.22
CA SER A 102 21.48 1.61 -0.79
C SER A 102 21.72 0.93 0.56
N PHE A 103 20.64 0.68 1.30
CA PHE A 103 20.62 -0.08 2.54
C PHE A 103 19.36 -0.93 2.59
N ILE A 104 19.53 -2.18 2.96
CA ILE A 104 18.47 -3.16 3.23
C ILE A 104 18.80 -3.81 4.58
N LYS A 105 17.86 -3.77 5.51
CA LYS A 105 18.03 -4.39 6.83
C LYS A 105 18.07 -5.90 6.69
N GLU A 106 19.13 -6.52 7.21
CA GLU A 106 19.27 -7.98 7.23
C GLU A 106 18.14 -8.66 8.02
N ASN A 107 17.78 -9.85 7.61
CA ASN A 107 16.76 -10.70 8.25
C ASN A 107 15.38 -10.02 8.38
N GLU A 108 15.07 -9.06 7.50
CA GLU A 108 13.77 -8.41 7.45
C GLU A 108 12.84 -9.14 6.47
N ILE A 109 11.78 -9.78 6.99
CA ILE A 109 10.85 -10.62 6.19
C ILE A 109 10.25 -9.83 5.03
N PHE A 110 9.92 -8.56 5.24
CA PHE A 110 9.35 -7.71 4.17
C PHE A 110 10.29 -7.57 2.97
N LEU A 111 11.60 -7.60 3.21
CA LEU A 111 12.65 -7.44 2.19
C LEU A 111 13.34 -8.75 1.82
N GLU A 112 12.81 -9.90 2.24
CA GLU A 112 13.38 -11.20 1.90
C GLU A 112 13.35 -11.45 0.40
N GLY A 113 14.50 -11.79 -0.19
CA GLY A 113 14.66 -12.02 -1.63
C GLY A 113 14.72 -10.75 -2.48
N VAL A 114 14.72 -9.56 -1.85
CA VAL A 114 14.97 -8.30 -2.55
C VAL A 114 16.45 -8.16 -2.80
N SER A 115 16.80 -7.84 -4.04
CA SER A 115 18.20 -7.73 -4.48
C SER A 115 18.88 -6.50 -3.88
N GLU A 116 20.18 -6.62 -3.58
CA GLU A 116 21.01 -5.45 -3.29
C GLU A 116 20.95 -4.47 -4.47
N ASN A 117 20.87 -3.18 -4.18
CA ASN A 117 20.68 -2.12 -5.18
C ASN A 117 19.39 -2.26 -6.02
N SER A 118 18.37 -3.00 -5.53
CA SER A 118 17.08 -3.07 -6.20
C SER A 118 16.55 -1.69 -6.59
N GLN A 119 16.15 -1.55 -7.86
CA GLN A 119 15.54 -0.30 -8.34
C GLN A 119 14.13 -0.15 -7.78
N VAL A 120 13.83 1.03 -7.27
CA VAL A 120 12.51 1.44 -6.79
C VAL A 120 12.06 2.72 -7.50
N TRP A 121 10.74 2.92 -7.59
CA TRP A 121 10.16 4.11 -8.19
C TRP A 121 9.70 5.10 -7.13
N MET A 122 10.29 6.27 -7.14
CA MET A 122 9.92 7.40 -6.28
C MET A 122 8.94 8.33 -7.02
N SER A 123 7.95 8.85 -6.31
CA SER A 123 6.98 9.80 -6.86
C SER A 123 6.40 10.68 -5.75
N HIS A 124 7.25 11.48 -5.11
CA HIS A 124 6.84 12.33 -3.98
C HIS A 124 7.67 13.61 -3.89
N SER A 125 7.04 14.66 -3.37
CA SER A 125 7.65 15.96 -3.08
C SER A 125 8.03 16.15 -1.61
N ASP A 126 7.47 15.32 -0.73
CA ASP A 126 7.72 15.32 0.69
C ASP A 126 8.48 14.07 1.10
N SER A 127 9.40 14.17 2.06
CA SER A 127 10.19 13.05 2.57
C SER A 127 10.02 12.91 4.08
N ILE A 128 10.06 11.68 4.56
CA ILE A 128 10.07 11.34 5.98
C ILE A 128 11.47 11.62 6.52
N LYS A 129 11.61 12.68 7.31
CA LYS A 129 12.89 13.11 7.91
C LYS A 129 13.13 12.42 9.25
N GLN A 130 12.08 12.25 10.05
CA GLN A 130 12.14 11.51 11.30
C GLN A 130 11.08 10.41 11.30
N LEU A 131 11.50 9.21 11.71
CA LEU A 131 10.58 8.08 11.85
C LEU A 131 9.58 8.31 12.98
N PRO A 132 8.40 7.68 12.91
CA PRO A 132 7.42 7.72 14.00
C PRO A 132 7.97 7.04 15.27
N THR A 133 7.27 7.22 16.38
CA THR A 133 7.56 6.51 17.62
C THR A 133 7.60 5.00 17.38
N ASN A 134 8.62 4.32 17.87
CA ASN A 134 8.91 2.91 17.63
C ASN A 134 9.14 2.56 16.14
N GLY A 135 9.37 3.56 15.29
CA GLY A 135 9.75 3.34 13.90
C GLY A 135 11.18 2.83 13.77
N VAL A 136 11.36 1.78 13.00
CA VAL A 136 12.67 1.20 12.68
C VAL A 136 12.89 1.21 11.19
N LYS A 137 13.95 1.87 10.74
CA LYS A 137 14.36 1.89 9.35
C LYS A 137 14.69 0.48 8.86
N ILE A 138 14.14 0.09 7.71
CA ILE A 138 14.42 -1.20 7.07
C ILE A 138 15.05 -1.06 5.69
N ALA A 139 14.90 0.09 5.01
CA ALA A 139 15.63 0.39 3.78
C ALA A 139 15.85 1.89 3.60
N SER A 140 16.91 2.25 2.88
CA SER A 140 17.19 3.61 2.40
C SER A 140 17.58 3.60 0.93
N THR A 141 17.51 4.77 0.28
CA THR A 141 18.20 5.07 -0.97
C THR A 141 19.32 6.09 -0.69
N LYS A 142 20.08 6.45 -1.72
CA LYS A 142 21.12 7.48 -1.58
C LYS A 142 20.56 8.82 -1.09
N ASP A 143 19.35 9.17 -1.54
CA ASP A 143 18.74 10.49 -1.33
C ASP A 143 17.61 10.46 -0.29
N VAL A 144 17.04 9.28 0.01
CA VAL A 144 15.93 9.06 0.96
C VAL A 144 16.40 8.15 2.09
N GLU A 145 16.74 8.75 3.23
CA GLU A 145 17.20 8.02 4.43
C GLU A 145 16.16 7.02 4.94
N ASN A 146 14.89 7.41 5.00
CA ASN A 146 13.80 6.59 5.50
C ASN A 146 12.91 6.10 4.33
N ALA A 147 13.51 5.38 3.36
CA ALA A 147 12.78 4.88 2.21
C ALA A 147 11.78 3.77 2.57
N ALA A 148 12.09 3.00 3.60
CA ALA A 148 11.17 2.03 4.19
C ALA A 148 11.42 1.88 5.69
N TYR A 149 10.32 1.68 6.44
CA TYR A 149 10.37 1.45 7.88
C TYR A 149 9.26 0.50 8.34
N LYS A 150 9.40 -0.01 9.54
CA LYS A 150 8.34 -0.73 10.27
C LYS A 150 8.13 -0.11 11.63
N ILE A 151 6.99 -0.38 12.26
CA ILE A 151 6.69 0.04 13.62
C ILE A 151 6.83 -1.18 14.53
N GLU A 152 7.73 -1.11 15.52
CA GLU A 152 7.90 -2.18 16.50
C GLU A 152 6.67 -2.31 17.40
N GLY A 153 6.28 -3.55 17.68
CA GLY A 153 5.06 -3.85 18.44
C GLY A 153 3.79 -3.91 17.58
N GLU A 154 3.88 -3.56 16.30
CA GLU A 154 2.78 -3.67 15.33
C GLU A 154 3.22 -4.47 14.09
N THR A 155 2.25 -5.06 13.38
CA THR A 155 2.48 -5.63 12.05
C THR A 155 2.26 -4.54 11.00
N THR A 156 3.02 -3.45 11.12
CA THR A 156 2.90 -2.24 10.29
C THR A 156 4.21 -1.96 9.57
N TYR A 157 4.12 -1.91 8.24
CA TYR A 157 5.21 -1.59 7.32
C TYR A 157 4.87 -0.37 6.50
N ALA A 158 5.87 0.41 6.16
CA ALA A 158 5.69 1.64 5.40
C ALA A 158 6.84 1.85 4.42
N ILE A 159 6.52 2.24 3.19
CA ILE A 159 7.47 2.46 2.11
C ILE A 159 7.18 3.77 1.40
N GLN A 160 8.21 4.53 1.13
CA GLN A 160 8.10 5.83 0.48
C GLN A 160 7.97 5.71 -1.05
N PHE A 161 8.44 4.60 -1.61
CA PHE A 161 8.40 4.27 -3.03
C PHE A 161 7.16 3.43 -3.39
N HIS A 162 6.97 3.23 -4.69
CA HIS A 162 5.82 2.52 -5.26
C HIS A 162 6.22 1.11 -5.71
N PRO A 163 5.91 0.05 -4.92
CA PRO A 163 6.25 -1.33 -5.29
C PRO A 163 5.37 -1.86 -6.42
N GLU A 164 4.20 -1.24 -6.62
CA GLU A 164 3.20 -1.65 -7.60
C GLU A 164 3.57 -1.29 -9.04
N VAL A 165 4.45 -0.30 -9.25
CA VAL A 165 4.81 0.12 -10.61
C VAL A 165 5.88 -0.77 -11.22
N TYR A 166 5.87 -0.89 -12.54
CA TYR A 166 6.79 -1.73 -13.31
C TYR A 166 8.29 -1.40 -13.05
N HIS A 167 8.59 -0.13 -12.73
CA HIS A 167 9.95 0.31 -12.50
C HIS A 167 10.53 -0.07 -11.14
N SER A 168 9.72 -0.60 -10.22
CA SER A 168 10.19 -1.19 -8.96
C SER A 168 10.48 -2.67 -9.21
N THR A 169 11.76 -3.01 -9.42
CA THR A 169 12.20 -4.33 -9.90
C THR A 169 11.70 -5.47 -9.02
N ASP A 170 11.90 -5.36 -7.71
CA ASP A 170 11.49 -6.37 -6.72
C ASP A 170 10.19 -5.99 -5.99
N GLY A 171 9.41 -5.04 -6.56
CA GLY A 171 8.17 -4.57 -5.94
C GLY A 171 7.13 -5.68 -5.73
N LYS A 172 7.01 -6.61 -6.70
CA LYS A 172 6.16 -7.78 -6.57
C LYS A 172 6.57 -8.67 -5.40
N GLN A 173 7.88 -8.90 -5.22
CA GLN A 173 8.42 -9.69 -4.12
C GLN A 173 8.10 -9.06 -2.77
N MET A 174 8.21 -7.74 -2.63
CA MET A 174 7.86 -7.03 -1.41
C MET A 174 6.37 -7.15 -1.07
N LEU A 175 5.49 -7.01 -2.07
CA LEU A 175 4.05 -7.20 -1.90
C LEU A 175 3.71 -8.64 -1.51
N GLU A 176 4.35 -9.63 -2.13
CA GLU A 176 4.18 -11.04 -1.78
C GLU A 176 4.66 -11.33 -0.35
N ASN A 177 5.83 -10.82 0.03
CA ASN A 177 6.34 -10.96 1.40
C ASN A 177 5.35 -10.38 2.43
N PHE A 178 4.80 -9.19 2.16
CA PHE A 178 3.81 -8.59 3.05
C PHE A 178 2.53 -9.41 3.11
N LEU A 179 1.93 -9.71 1.98
CA LEU A 179 0.61 -10.35 1.94
C LEU A 179 0.67 -11.82 2.36
N VAL A 180 1.64 -12.58 1.83
CA VAL A 180 1.70 -14.03 2.03
C VAL A 180 2.51 -14.40 3.27
N LYS A 181 3.72 -13.84 3.44
CA LYS A 181 4.59 -14.24 4.54
C LYS A 181 4.25 -13.55 5.86
N ILE A 182 3.89 -12.27 5.82
CA ILE A 182 3.59 -11.48 7.03
C ILE A 182 2.11 -11.57 7.39
N ALA A 183 1.22 -11.19 6.48
CA ALA A 183 -0.22 -11.15 6.73
C ALA A 183 -0.92 -12.51 6.60
N LYS A 184 -0.22 -13.55 6.11
CA LYS A 184 -0.74 -14.93 5.95
C LYS A 184 -2.03 -14.99 5.12
N VAL A 185 -2.11 -14.16 4.07
CA VAL A 185 -3.24 -14.18 3.15
C VAL A 185 -3.10 -15.37 2.20
N GLU A 186 -4.18 -16.11 2.00
CA GLU A 186 -4.21 -17.25 1.09
C GLU A 186 -4.30 -16.79 -0.37
N GLN A 187 -3.58 -17.48 -1.26
CA GLN A 187 -3.54 -17.21 -2.71
C GLN A 187 -4.59 -18.07 -3.44
N THR A 188 -5.86 -17.85 -3.15
CA THR A 188 -6.99 -18.65 -3.67
C THR A 188 -7.80 -17.93 -4.75
N PHE A 189 -7.55 -16.63 -4.96
CA PHE A 189 -8.26 -15.85 -5.96
C PHE A 189 -7.84 -16.24 -7.37
N THR A 190 -8.82 -16.53 -8.23
CA THR A 190 -8.60 -16.66 -9.67
C THR A 190 -9.55 -15.72 -10.42
N PRO A 191 -9.10 -15.06 -11.50
CA PRO A 191 -9.98 -14.19 -12.29
C PRO A 191 -11.23 -14.89 -12.80
N ASN A 192 -11.14 -16.18 -13.18
CA ASN A 192 -12.27 -16.96 -13.67
C ASN A 192 -13.31 -17.21 -12.57
N ALA A 193 -12.88 -17.64 -11.37
CA ALA A 193 -13.79 -17.82 -10.24
C ALA A 193 -14.49 -16.51 -9.86
N PHE A 194 -13.77 -15.39 -9.87
CA PHE A 194 -14.33 -14.06 -9.63
C PHE A 194 -15.38 -13.67 -10.68
N VAL A 195 -15.12 -13.95 -11.96
CA VAL A 195 -16.08 -13.65 -13.04
C VAL A 195 -17.35 -14.50 -12.85
N GLU A 196 -17.22 -15.78 -12.51
CA GLU A 196 -18.37 -16.67 -12.26
C GLU A 196 -19.20 -16.21 -11.05
N GLU A 197 -18.53 -15.81 -9.97
CA GLU A 197 -19.18 -15.28 -8.77
C GLU A 197 -19.93 -13.97 -9.05
N VAL A 198 -19.28 -13.01 -9.72
CA VAL A 198 -19.90 -11.72 -10.11
C VAL A 198 -21.07 -11.93 -11.07
N ILE A 199 -20.97 -12.87 -12.01
CA ILE A 199 -22.09 -13.21 -12.92
C ILE A 199 -23.26 -13.79 -12.11
N ALA A 200 -22.99 -14.67 -11.15
CA ALA A 200 -24.04 -15.26 -10.31
C ALA A 200 -24.72 -14.19 -9.44
N GLU A 201 -23.95 -13.32 -8.82
CA GLU A 201 -24.45 -12.18 -8.04
C GLU A 201 -25.29 -11.22 -8.88
N MET A 202 -24.77 -10.81 -10.04
CA MET A 202 -25.50 -9.95 -10.96
C MET A 202 -26.82 -10.58 -11.43
N LYS A 203 -26.80 -11.86 -11.79
CA LYS A 203 -28.04 -12.58 -12.17
C LYS A 203 -29.05 -12.60 -11.02
N ALA A 204 -28.62 -12.83 -9.81
CA ALA A 204 -29.49 -12.83 -8.63
C ALA A 204 -30.08 -11.42 -8.37
N LYS A 205 -29.29 -10.37 -8.55
CA LYS A 205 -29.68 -8.98 -8.34
C LYS A 205 -30.62 -8.45 -9.45
N ILE A 206 -30.33 -8.78 -10.69
CA ILE A 206 -31.11 -8.33 -11.86
C ILE A 206 -32.44 -9.12 -11.97
N GLY A 207 -32.40 -10.42 -11.64
CA GLY A 207 -33.58 -11.28 -11.77
C GLY A 207 -34.13 -11.28 -13.21
N ASN A 208 -35.38 -10.84 -13.37
CA ASN A 208 -36.06 -10.72 -14.67
C ASN A 208 -36.02 -9.30 -15.26
N ASP A 209 -35.31 -8.37 -14.63
CA ASP A 209 -35.21 -6.99 -15.09
C ASP A 209 -34.31 -6.86 -16.33
N LYS A 210 -34.48 -5.76 -17.04
CA LYS A 210 -33.67 -5.42 -18.23
C LYS A 210 -32.52 -4.50 -17.82
N VAL A 211 -31.33 -4.79 -18.33
CA VAL A 211 -30.14 -3.96 -18.13
C VAL A 211 -29.78 -3.27 -19.44
N VAL A 212 -29.47 -1.99 -19.37
CA VAL A 212 -28.95 -1.21 -20.49
C VAL A 212 -27.47 -0.92 -20.23
N LEU A 213 -26.62 -1.36 -21.14
CA LEU A 213 -25.18 -1.08 -21.12
C LEU A 213 -24.89 0.05 -22.10
N GLY A 214 -24.38 1.17 -21.60
CA GLY A 214 -23.78 2.23 -22.40
C GLY A 214 -22.31 1.91 -22.64
N LEU A 215 -21.91 1.75 -23.89
CA LEU A 215 -20.50 1.62 -24.28
C LEU A 215 -20.00 3.00 -24.74
N SER A 216 -18.87 3.46 -24.19
CA SER A 216 -18.18 4.69 -24.62
C SER A 216 -16.87 4.34 -25.29
#